data_28f8fb6e4432879c97a2819831ad5bb8
#
_entry.id   28f8fb6e4432879c97a2819831ad5bb8
#
_cell.length_a   1.000
_cell.length_b   1.000
_cell.length_c   1.000
_cell.angle_alpha   90.00
_cell.angle_beta   90.00
_cell.angle_gamma   90.00
#
_symmetry.space_group_name_H-M   'P 1'
#
loop_
_entity.id
_entity.type
_entity.pdbx_description
1 polymer ?
#
loop_
_entity_poly.entity_id
_entity_poly.type
_entity_poly.pdbx_seq_one_letter_code
_entity_poly.pdbx_strand_id
1 'polypeptide(L)'
;MSYLLAIDQGTTSTRCVVYDEELNIVHSAQQAYPLIYPEDGWVEVNPSELLASVYQTLDPMLDLSLEIVCAGITNQRETTLVWDAHSGEPVCNGIVWQDRRTAAHCNALKDQSLESVIQAKTGLLLDPYFSASKISWILNNVEGARARAEAGNLRFGTVDSFLLWHLSGGTIHKTDVTNASRTSLFNINTLQWDGELLEIFDVPLSMLPEVCSSDADFGSFCRMNQTIPITGMIGDQQSALVGQRCFDSGDMKATFGTGCFLMVNSGLTPQSSQSGLLSTIGYQLSGDVHYALEGSIFSAGTIIQWLRDNMQFFQDSKSSIELLSHSGQSNGTLFIPAFTGIGAPHWNAEVRAAFYGITRDTSQQDMVTAAFKSLIYQVIDIKDALQEDGINIQSLAVDGGMVTNEKFCQLLSDFLELDIHVPASTESSAIGAAITAGIGHGLFSSKQELKQASRHLTVYSPRDGIRDARDLERWREFLQLLMQIYK
;
A
#
# COMPACT_ATOMS: atom_id res chain seq x y z
N MET A 1 9.74 30.40 -9.04
CA MET A 1 9.61 28.97 -9.36
C MET A 1 8.97 28.34 -8.15
N SER A 2 7.80 27.79 -8.32
CA SER A 2 7.03 27.20 -7.24
C SER A 2 7.49 25.78 -6.97
N TYR A 3 7.50 25.36 -5.72
CA TYR A 3 7.89 24.00 -5.33
C TYR A 3 6.78 23.32 -4.55
N LEU A 4 6.70 22.00 -4.71
CA LEU A 4 5.76 21.14 -3.98
C LEU A 4 6.52 20.31 -2.96
N LEU A 5 5.96 20.14 -1.78
CA LEU A 5 6.48 19.27 -0.74
C LEU A 5 5.63 18.01 -0.65
N ALA A 6 6.26 16.85 -0.68
CA ALA A 6 5.61 15.59 -0.32
C ALA A 6 6.18 15.08 1.02
N ILE A 7 5.28 14.71 1.92
CA ILE A 7 5.58 14.01 3.17
C ILE A 7 5.10 12.58 2.99
N ASP A 8 6.02 11.63 2.85
CA ASP A 8 5.75 10.20 2.68
C ASP A 8 6.12 9.46 3.96
N GLN A 9 5.09 9.06 4.70
CA GLN A 9 5.23 8.36 5.97
C GLN A 9 4.99 6.85 5.75
N GLY A 10 6.05 6.10 5.49
CA GLY A 10 6.02 4.65 5.32
C GLY A 10 6.04 3.88 6.64
N THR A 11 6.05 2.54 6.58
CA THR A 11 5.97 1.67 7.78
C THR A 11 7.21 1.76 8.67
N THR A 12 8.39 1.96 8.10
CA THR A 12 9.68 1.92 8.83
C THR A 12 10.51 3.17 8.67
N SER A 13 10.05 4.13 7.88
CA SER A 13 10.75 5.40 7.65
C SER A 13 9.80 6.47 7.14
N THR A 14 10.14 7.72 7.42
CA THR A 14 9.52 8.91 6.81
C THR A 14 10.46 9.49 5.77
N ARG A 15 9.91 9.98 4.68
CA ARG A 15 10.64 10.71 3.66
C ARG A 15 9.93 12.02 3.33
N CYS A 16 10.68 13.12 3.24
CA CYS A 16 10.21 14.36 2.67
C CYS A 16 10.94 14.63 1.37
N VAL A 17 10.19 15.03 0.34
CA VAL A 17 10.72 15.31 -1.00
C VAL A 17 10.18 16.64 -1.48
N VAL A 18 11.05 17.49 -2.00
CA VAL A 18 10.69 18.73 -2.67
C VAL A 18 10.78 18.52 -4.18
N TYR A 19 9.72 18.85 -4.88
CA TYR A 19 9.61 18.77 -6.34
C TYR A 19 9.49 20.18 -6.95
N ASP A 20 10.00 20.33 -8.18
CA ASP A 20 9.67 21.47 -9.05
C ASP A 20 8.30 21.27 -9.74
N GLU A 21 7.88 22.26 -10.55
CA GLU A 21 6.60 22.22 -11.27
C GLU A 21 6.55 21.11 -12.33
N GLU A 22 7.71 20.61 -12.79
CA GLU A 22 7.81 19.49 -13.72
C GLU A 22 7.89 18.13 -12.99
N LEU A 23 7.76 18.12 -11.65
CA LEU A 23 7.85 16.94 -10.79
C LEU A 23 9.24 16.28 -10.76
N ASN A 24 10.31 17.04 -11.03
CA ASN A 24 11.66 16.57 -10.78
C ASN A 24 12.02 16.74 -9.31
N ILE A 25 12.76 15.77 -8.75
CA ILE A 25 13.24 15.85 -7.36
C ILE A 25 14.30 16.95 -7.26
N VAL A 26 14.06 17.95 -6.44
CA VAL A 26 15.00 19.02 -6.12
C VAL A 26 15.81 18.66 -4.87
N HIS A 27 15.14 18.16 -3.84
CA HIS A 27 15.78 17.71 -2.61
C HIS A 27 14.96 16.62 -1.93
N SER A 28 15.64 15.77 -1.14
CA SER A 28 14.96 14.73 -0.34
C SER A 28 15.72 14.44 0.95
N ALA A 29 15.00 14.10 1.99
CA ALA A 29 15.54 13.55 3.23
C ALA A 29 14.71 12.36 3.69
N GLN A 30 15.36 11.39 4.33
CA GLN A 30 14.72 10.21 4.87
C GLN A 30 15.22 9.91 6.28
N GLN A 31 14.31 9.52 7.16
CA GLN A 31 14.60 9.10 8.53
C GLN A 31 13.89 7.80 8.85
N ALA A 32 14.64 6.78 9.21
CA ALA A 32 14.10 5.52 9.71
C ALA A 32 13.67 5.65 11.18
N TYR A 33 12.68 4.84 11.57
CA TYR A 33 12.26 4.66 12.96
C TYR A 33 11.96 3.18 13.23
N PRO A 34 12.11 2.70 14.48
CA PRO A 34 11.93 1.30 14.80
C PRO A 34 10.45 0.92 14.93
N LEU A 35 10.12 -0.33 14.59
CA LEU A 35 8.90 -1.00 15.02
C LEU A 35 9.16 -1.75 16.33
N ILE A 36 8.09 -1.97 17.09
CA ILE A 36 8.09 -2.65 18.38
C ILE A 36 7.30 -3.96 18.21
N TYR A 37 7.83 -5.06 18.75
CA TYR A 37 7.24 -6.39 18.67
C TYR A 37 7.01 -6.94 20.08
N PRO A 38 5.93 -6.53 20.80
CA PRO A 38 5.72 -6.88 22.19
C PRO A 38 5.44 -8.37 22.42
N GLU A 39 4.69 -8.98 21.50
CA GLU A 39 4.28 -10.38 21.54
C GLU A 39 4.29 -10.97 20.11
N ASP A 40 4.14 -12.29 20.00
CA ASP A 40 4.03 -12.94 18.69
C ASP A 40 2.81 -12.43 17.91
N GLY A 41 3.05 -12.00 16.68
CA GLY A 41 2.04 -11.40 15.80
C GLY A 41 1.63 -9.95 16.16
N TRP A 42 2.20 -9.35 17.22
CA TRP A 42 1.97 -7.95 17.56
C TRP A 42 3.01 -7.05 16.91
N VAL A 43 2.55 -5.96 16.30
CA VAL A 43 3.42 -4.98 15.65
C VAL A 43 2.94 -3.57 16.02
N GLU A 44 3.79 -2.82 16.68
CA GLU A 44 3.50 -1.48 17.19
C GLU A 44 4.51 -0.45 16.69
N VAL A 45 4.09 0.81 16.71
CA VAL A 45 4.95 1.96 16.47
C VAL A 45 4.78 2.96 17.61
N ASN A 46 5.88 3.57 18.05
CA ASN A 46 5.82 4.69 18.99
C ASN A 46 5.37 5.96 18.22
N PRO A 47 4.21 6.56 18.54
CA PRO A 47 3.71 7.73 17.80
C PRO A 47 4.62 8.94 17.89
N SER A 48 5.34 9.10 19.02
CA SER A 48 6.28 10.20 19.19
C SER A 48 7.52 10.07 18.31
N GLU A 49 8.03 8.83 18.12
CA GLU A 49 9.16 8.57 17.20
C GLU A 49 8.73 8.73 15.74
N LEU A 50 7.52 8.28 15.39
CA LEU A 50 6.93 8.50 14.09
C LEU A 50 6.85 10.00 13.79
N LEU A 51 6.29 10.81 14.69
CA LEU A 51 6.17 12.26 14.54
C LEU A 51 7.54 12.93 14.49
N ALA A 52 8.49 12.52 15.34
CA ALA A 52 9.85 13.03 15.33
C ALA A 52 10.55 12.79 13.99
N SER A 53 10.34 11.63 13.36
CA SER A 53 10.90 11.32 12.03
C SER A 53 10.36 12.27 10.94
N VAL A 54 9.08 12.67 11.05
CA VAL A 54 8.50 13.68 10.15
C VAL A 54 9.21 15.02 10.31
N TYR A 55 9.39 15.50 11.54
CA TYR A 55 10.07 16.79 11.76
C TYR A 55 11.53 16.73 11.33
N GLN A 56 12.24 15.63 11.58
CA GLN A 56 13.64 15.46 11.18
C GLN A 56 13.84 15.48 9.66
N THR A 57 12.84 15.04 8.89
CA THR A 57 12.88 15.08 7.43
C THR A 57 12.32 16.38 6.85
N LEU A 58 11.37 17.00 7.54
CA LEU A 58 10.71 18.23 7.10
C LEU A 58 11.62 19.46 7.29
N ASP A 59 12.27 19.59 8.45
CA ASP A 59 13.07 20.78 8.77
C ASP A 59 14.16 21.08 7.74
N PRO A 60 14.96 20.09 7.26
CA PRO A 60 15.92 20.33 6.21
C PRO A 60 15.31 20.83 4.90
N MET A 61 14.05 20.45 4.57
CA MET A 61 13.36 20.94 3.37
C MET A 61 13.00 22.43 3.50
N LEU A 62 12.60 22.86 4.70
CA LEU A 62 12.22 24.23 4.96
C LEU A 62 13.44 25.17 5.04
N ASP A 63 14.61 24.66 5.43
CA ASP A 63 15.86 25.44 5.46
C ASP A 63 16.39 25.84 4.07
N LEU A 64 15.91 25.18 2.99
CA LEU A 64 16.36 25.45 1.62
C LEU A 64 15.97 26.84 1.10
N SER A 65 15.14 27.59 1.83
CA SER A 65 14.62 28.91 1.40
C SER A 65 13.93 28.87 0.02
N LEU A 66 13.31 27.74 -0.32
CA LEU A 66 12.50 27.54 -1.53
C LEU A 66 11.07 28.05 -1.30
N GLU A 67 10.42 28.55 -2.35
CA GLU A 67 9.01 28.94 -2.33
C GLU A 67 8.13 27.69 -2.42
N ILE A 68 7.93 26.97 -1.30
CA ILE A 68 7.03 25.82 -1.24
C ILE A 68 5.59 26.33 -1.19
N VAL A 69 4.84 26.11 -2.24
CA VAL A 69 3.48 26.66 -2.41
C VAL A 69 2.41 25.73 -1.82
N CYS A 70 2.67 24.41 -1.75
CA CYS A 70 1.75 23.44 -1.13
C CYS A 70 2.47 22.19 -0.68
N ALA A 71 1.81 21.44 0.21
CA ALA A 71 2.27 20.14 0.70
C ALA A 71 1.21 19.06 0.49
N GLY A 72 1.68 17.84 0.17
CA GLY A 72 0.89 16.62 0.16
C GLY A 72 1.40 15.64 1.19
N ILE A 73 0.47 14.94 1.85
CA ILE A 73 0.77 13.87 2.81
C ILE A 73 0.35 12.54 2.17
N THR A 74 1.27 11.58 2.17
CA THR A 74 0.96 10.17 1.90
C THR A 74 1.49 9.31 3.04
N ASN A 75 0.84 8.19 3.30
CA ASN A 75 1.11 7.41 4.51
C ASN A 75 0.83 5.92 4.32
N GLN A 76 1.54 5.10 5.12
CA GLN A 76 1.13 3.72 5.36
C GLN A 76 -0.33 3.67 5.81
N ARG A 77 -1.12 2.82 5.19
CA ARG A 77 -2.57 2.73 5.45
C ARG A 77 -2.85 1.88 6.70
N GLU A 78 -4.09 1.91 7.19
CA GLU A 78 -4.67 1.04 8.23
C GLU A 78 -4.02 1.12 9.62
N THR A 79 -2.78 1.61 9.74
CA THR A 79 -2.11 1.80 11.03
C THR A 79 -2.96 2.71 11.90
N THR A 80 -3.29 2.23 13.10
CA THR A 80 -4.34 2.79 13.96
C THR A 80 -3.73 3.54 15.12
N LEU A 81 -4.05 4.83 15.24
CA LEU A 81 -3.65 5.69 16.34
C LEU A 81 -4.87 6.26 17.06
N VAL A 82 -4.81 6.29 18.39
CA VAL A 82 -5.83 6.93 19.23
C VAL A 82 -5.15 7.87 20.21
N TRP A 83 -5.64 9.09 20.30
CA TRP A 83 -5.05 10.12 21.14
C TRP A 83 -6.11 10.96 21.87
N ASP A 84 -5.68 11.66 22.93
CA ASP A 84 -6.53 12.58 23.67
C ASP A 84 -6.83 13.83 22.84
N ALA A 85 -8.11 14.20 22.77
CA ALA A 85 -8.60 15.31 21.96
C ALA A 85 -8.16 16.70 22.43
N HIS A 86 -7.59 16.83 23.62
CA HIS A 86 -7.17 18.11 24.21
C HIS A 86 -5.64 18.25 24.20
N SER A 87 -4.95 17.19 24.65
CA SER A 87 -3.49 17.21 24.75
C SER A 87 -2.77 16.75 23.48
N GLY A 88 -3.44 15.97 22.62
CA GLY A 88 -2.82 15.28 21.50
C GLY A 88 -1.99 14.03 21.88
N GLU A 89 -1.90 13.72 23.18
CA GLU A 89 -1.11 12.59 23.67
C GLU A 89 -1.73 11.25 23.29
N PRO A 90 -0.97 10.34 22.67
CA PRO A 90 -1.44 9.00 22.34
C PRO A 90 -1.82 8.23 23.61
N VAL A 91 -2.91 7.44 23.55
CA VAL A 91 -3.35 6.60 24.67
C VAL A 91 -2.55 5.29 24.78
N CYS A 92 -1.91 4.86 23.70
CA CYS A 92 -1.02 3.72 23.60
C CYS A 92 -0.14 3.85 22.34
N ASN A 93 0.75 2.90 22.11
CA ASN A 93 1.45 2.79 20.83
C ASN A 93 0.46 2.62 19.67
N GLY A 94 0.82 3.10 18.48
CA GLY A 94 0.05 2.86 17.28
C GLY A 94 0.10 1.37 16.90
N ILE A 95 -1.06 0.78 16.57
CA ILE A 95 -1.14 -0.62 16.12
C ILE A 95 -0.95 -0.63 14.60
N VAL A 96 0.15 -1.24 14.15
CA VAL A 96 0.55 -1.25 12.74
C VAL A 96 -0.35 -2.18 11.92
N TRP A 97 -0.49 -1.92 10.63
CA TRP A 97 -1.31 -2.71 9.69
C TRP A 97 -0.95 -4.21 9.66
N GLN A 98 0.30 -4.57 9.96
CA GLN A 98 0.79 -5.96 10.01
C GLN A 98 0.36 -6.73 11.27
N ASP A 99 -0.16 -6.03 12.27
CA ASP A 99 -0.52 -6.60 13.57
C ASP A 99 -1.69 -7.58 13.45
N ARG A 100 -1.57 -8.72 14.12
CA ARG A 100 -2.56 -9.81 14.07
C ARG A 100 -3.31 -10.03 15.40
N ARG A 101 -3.12 -9.15 16.43
CA ARG A 101 -3.74 -9.32 17.77
C ARG A 101 -5.25 -9.42 17.76
N THR A 102 -5.91 -8.85 16.75
CA THR A 102 -7.37 -8.84 16.64
C THR A 102 -7.93 -10.00 15.80
N ALA A 103 -7.10 -10.99 15.42
CA ALA A 103 -7.53 -12.11 14.58
C ALA A 103 -8.69 -12.90 15.21
N ALA A 104 -8.65 -13.16 16.52
CA ALA A 104 -9.73 -13.85 17.22
C ALA A 104 -11.06 -13.05 17.19
N HIS A 105 -11.00 -11.72 17.32
CA HIS A 105 -12.18 -10.87 17.19
C HIS A 105 -12.77 -10.90 15.79
N CYS A 106 -11.92 -10.80 14.74
CA CYS A 106 -12.38 -10.93 13.36
C CYS A 106 -13.03 -12.29 13.09
N ASN A 107 -12.45 -13.39 13.59
CA ASN A 107 -13.04 -14.72 13.47
C ASN A 107 -14.41 -14.83 14.16
N ALA A 108 -14.53 -14.28 15.35
CA ALA A 108 -15.82 -14.25 16.07
C ALA A 108 -16.92 -13.48 15.31
N LEU A 109 -16.57 -12.42 14.57
CA LEU A 109 -17.51 -11.70 13.70
C LEU A 109 -17.83 -12.51 12.42
N LYS A 110 -16.86 -13.26 11.86
CA LYS A 110 -17.11 -14.20 10.75
C LYS A 110 -18.10 -15.30 11.15
N ASP A 111 -17.94 -15.86 12.35
CA ASP A 111 -18.85 -16.88 12.88
C ASP A 111 -20.29 -16.36 13.01
N GLN A 112 -20.46 -15.04 13.18
CA GLN A 112 -21.76 -14.35 13.16
C GLN A 112 -22.26 -14.02 11.74
N SER A 113 -21.54 -14.44 10.68
CA SER A 113 -21.87 -14.19 9.27
C SER A 113 -21.87 -12.70 8.87
N LEU A 114 -21.09 -11.86 9.55
CA LEU A 114 -21.02 -10.42 9.31
C LEU A 114 -20.07 -10.03 8.17
N GLU A 115 -19.24 -10.94 7.70
CA GLU A 115 -18.25 -10.65 6.64
C GLU A 115 -18.90 -10.14 5.35
N SER A 116 -20.02 -10.74 4.94
CA SER A 116 -20.74 -10.32 3.73
C SER A 116 -21.30 -8.89 3.82
N VAL A 117 -21.77 -8.47 5.00
CA VAL A 117 -22.26 -7.11 5.24
C VAL A 117 -21.12 -6.11 5.17
N ILE A 118 -20.00 -6.44 5.82
CA ILE A 118 -18.78 -5.60 5.80
C ILE A 118 -18.26 -5.46 4.38
N GLN A 119 -18.10 -6.58 3.66
CA GLN A 119 -17.61 -6.58 2.30
C GLN A 119 -18.50 -5.79 1.34
N ALA A 120 -19.82 -5.92 1.43
CA ALA A 120 -20.76 -5.19 0.58
C ALA A 120 -20.67 -3.67 0.74
N LYS A 121 -20.37 -3.19 1.96
CA LYS A 121 -20.28 -1.76 2.28
C LYS A 121 -18.88 -1.19 2.06
N THR A 122 -17.83 -1.95 2.37
CA THR A 122 -16.45 -1.46 2.41
C THR A 122 -15.59 -1.95 1.24
N GLY A 123 -16.00 -3.04 0.59
CA GLY A 123 -15.17 -3.75 -0.40
C GLY A 123 -14.05 -4.60 0.22
N LEU A 124 -13.95 -4.65 1.56
CA LEU A 124 -12.87 -5.29 2.30
C LEU A 124 -13.32 -6.61 2.91
N LEU A 125 -12.37 -7.53 3.08
CA LEU A 125 -12.58 -8.73 3.87
C LEU A 125 -12.57 -8.40 5.37
N LEU A 126 -13.12 -9.29 6.19
CA LEU A 126 -13.04 -9.17 7.65
C LEU A 126 -11.70 -9.75 8.13
N ASP A 127 -10.70 -8.88 8.24
CA ASP A 127 -9.32 -9.26 8.59
C ASP A 127 -8.72 -8.23 9.59
N PRO A 128 -7.85 -8.66 10.52
CA PRO A 128 -7.11 -7.76 11.41
C PRO A 128 -6.24 -6.72 10.69
N TYR A 129 -6.03 -6.83 9.40
CA TYR A 129 -5.33 -5.85 8.58
C TYR A 129 -5.94 -4.44 8.72
N PHE A 130 -7.27 -4.32 8.71
CA PHE A 130 -7.99 -3.05 8.69
C PHE A 130 -8.17 -2.43 10.08
N SER A 131 -8.45 -1.11 10.15
CA SER A 131 -8.37 -0.34 11.40
C SER A 131 -9.46 -0.67 12.43
N ALA A 132 -10.68 -0.99 12.01
CA ALA A 132 -11.85 -1.09 12.90
C ALA A 132 -11.64 -2.03 14.09
N SER A 133 -11.13 -3.25 13.84
CA SER A 133 -10.87 -4.22 14.89
C SER A 133 -9.80 -3.76 15.89
N LYS A 134 -8.80 -2.99 15.41
CA LYS A 134 -7.74 -2.40 16.25
C LYS A 134 -8.29 -1.29 17.14
N ILE A 135 -9.20 -0.44 16.63
CA ILE A 135 -9.89 0.58 17.43
C ILE A 135 -10.69 -0.10 18.54
N SER A 136 -11.49 -1.11 18.20
CA SER A 136 -12.25 -1.90 19.20
C SER A 136 -11.35 -2.48 20.27
N TRP A 137 -10.18 -3.03 19.85
CA TRP A 137 -9.21 -3.59 20.79
C TRP A 137 -8.66 -2.50 21.74
N ILE A 138 -8.27 -1.34 21.24
CA ILE A 138 -7.77 -0.22 22.06
C ILE A 138 -8.83 0.20 23.08
N LEU A 139 -10.07 0.39 22.65
CA LEU A 139 -11.16 0.82 23.51
C LEU A 139 -11.47 -0.19 24.64
N ASN A 140 -11.24 -1.47 24.39
CA ASN A 140 -11.54 -2.54 25.34
C ASN A 140 -10.36 -2.95 26.23
N ASN A 141 -9.12 -2.64 25.83
CA ASN A 141 -7.92 -3.12 26.55
C ASN A 141 -7.07 -2.01 27.16
N VAL A 142 -7.22 -0.75 26.70
CA VAL A 142 -6.52 0.39 27.31
C VAL A 142 -7.42 0.98 28.42
N GLU A 143 -6.87 1.09 29.63
CA GLU A 143 -7.59 1.55 30.80
C GLU A 143 -8.24 2.93 30.58
N GLY A 144 -9.54 3.01 30.82
CA GLY A 144 -10.33 4.24 30.70
C GLY A 144 -10.58 4.71 29.25
N ALA A 145 -10.04 4.04 28.23
CA ALA A 145 -10.21 4.49 26.84
C ALA A 145 -11.69 4.50 26.39
N ARG A 146 -12.45 3.45 26.71
CA ARG A 146 -13.88 3.35 26.36
C ARG A 146 -14.67 4.56 26.91
N ALA A 147 -14.59 4.82 28.19
CA ALA A 147 -15.31 5.91 28.83
C ALA A 147 -14.90 7.29 28.28
N ARG A 148 -13.61 7.47 27.98
CA ARG A 148 -13.11 8.71 27.38
C ARG A 148 -13.61 8.89 25.93
N ALA A 149 -13.69 7.81 25.16
CA ALA A 149 -14.20 7.82 23.79
C ALA A 149 -15.69 8.18 23.75
N GLU A 150 -16.51 7.56 24.63
CA GLU A 150 -17.93 7.86 24.78
C GLU A 150 -18.19 9.31 25.23
N ALA A 151 -17.30 9.86 26.05
CA ALA A 151 -17.32 11.27 26.46
C ALA A 151 -16.84 12.24 25.37
N GLY A 152 -16.38 11.75 24.18
CA GLY A 152 -15.88 12.56 23.08
C GLY A 152 -14.46 13.12 23.29
N ASN A 153 -13.71 12.60 24.27
CA ASN A 153 -12.38 13.06 24.64
C ASN A 153 -11.24 12.35 23.91
N LEU A 154 -11.55 11.41 23.03
CA LEU A 154 -10.56 10.74 22.20
C LEU A 154 -10.79 11.03 20.72
N ARG A 155 -9.69 10.99 19.97
CA ARG A 155 -9.66 11.00 18.50
C ARG A 155 -9.02 9.72 18.00
N PHE A 156 -9.53 9.21 16.89
CA PHE A 156 -8.91 8.18 16.08
C PHE A 156 -8.40 8.77 14.79
N GLY A 157 -7.33 8.24 14.28
CA GLY A 157 -6.87 8.45 12.91
C GLY A 157 -6.02 7.30 12.41
N THR A 158 -5.98 7.16 11.11
CA THR A 158 -4.84 6.61 10.42
C THR A 158 -3.70 7.63 10.49
N VAL A 159 -2.52 7.28 9.99
CA VAL A 159 -1.33 8.12 10.17
C VAL A 159 -1.51 9.53 9.62
N ASP A 160 -2.20 9.69 8.50
CA ASP A 160 -2.54 10.98 7.89
C ASP A 160 -3.23 11.94 8.87
N SER A 161 -4.31 11.48 9.50
CA SER A 161 -5.06 12.29 10.47
C SER A 161 -4.23 12.64 11.69
N PHE A 162 -3.40 11.70 12.18
CA PHE A 162 -2.50 11.94 13.29
C PHE A 162 -1.43 12.99 12.95
N LEU A 163 -0.82 12.90 11.77
CA LEU A 163 0.14 13.90 11.30
C LEU A 163 -0.52 15.26 11.11
N LEU A 164 -1.68 15.31 10.47
CA LEU A 164 -2.41 16.55 10.26
C LEU A 164 -2.77 17.23 11.58
N TRP A 165 -3.24 16.45 12.58
CA TRP A 165 -3.53 16.95 13.92
C TRP A 165 -2.31 17.66 14.53
N HIS A 166 -1.16 17.00 14.54
CA HIS A 166 0.07 17.56 15.13
C HIS A 166 0.66 18.71 14.32
N LEU A 167 0.66 18.64 13.00
CA LEU A 167 1.13 19.71 12.12
C LEU A 167 0.26 20.96 12.23
N SER A 168 -1.05 20.82 12.42
CA SER A 168 -1.99 21.93 12.58
C SER A 168 -2.07 22.48 14.02
N GLY A 169 -1.24 21.97 14.95
CA GLY A 169 -1.29 22.38 16.36
C GLY A 169 -2.57 21.96 17.08
N GLY A 170 -3.15 20.81 16.74
CA GLY A 170 -4.33 20.24 17.39
C GLY A 170 -5.67 20.85 16.96
N THR A 171 -5.72 21.52 15.81
CA THR A 171 -6.92 22.25 15.38
C THR A 171 -7.71 21.53 14.26
N ILE A 172 -7.09 20.63 13.52
CA ILE A 172 -7.72 19.99 12.34
C ILE A 172 -7.70 18.48 12.51
N HIS A 173 -8.89 17.87 12.43
CA HIS A 173 -9.10 16.43 12.49
C HIS A 173 -9.83 15.96 11.23
N LYS A 174 -9.07 15.71 10.17
CA LYS A 174 -9.56 15.28 8.87
C LYS A 174 -8.78 14.06 8.37
N THR A 175 -9.38 13.33 7.45
CA THR A 175 -8.76 12.25 6.65
C THR A 175 -9.26 12.36 5.22
N ASP A 176 -8.61 11.66 4.29
CA ASP A 176 -9.12 11.54 2.93
C ASP A 176 -9.92 10.25 2.71
N VAL A 177 -10.68 10.20 1.62
CA VAL A 177 -11.51 9.04 1.26
C VAL A 177 -10.69 7.76 1.09
N THR A 178 -9.40 7.85 0.67
CA THR A 178 -8.58 6.67 0.45
C THR A 178 -8.16 6.03 1.77
N ASN A 179 -7.75 6.82 2.76
CA ASN A 179 -7.46 6.33 4.11
C ASN A 179 -8.74 5.86 4.82
N ALA A 180 -9.83 6.63 4.73
CA ALA A 180 -11.13 6.25 5.30
C ALA A 180 -11.61 4.89 4.77
N SER A 181 -11.45 4.62 3.47
CA SER A 181 -11.87 3.36 2.84
C SER A 181 -11.12 2.12 3.36
N ARG A 182 -9.98 2.31 4.08
CA ARG A 182 -9.19 1.20 4.64
C ARG A 182 -9.50 0.91 6.11
N THR A 183 -10.49 1.57 6.69
CA THR A 183 -10.79 1.44 8.12
C THR A 183 -11.77 0.32 8.46
N SER A 184 -12.50 -0.23 7.50
CA SER A 184 -13.70 -1.09 7.68
C SER A 184 -14.86 -0.38 8.40
N LEU A 185 -14.86 0.96 8.51
CA LEU A 185 -15.94 1.78 9.07
C LEU A 185 -16.59 2.69 8.04
N PHE A 186 -15.98 2.83 6.86
CA PHE A 186 -16.37 3.74 5.80
C PHE A 186 -17.10 2.99 4.68
N ASN A 187 -18.28 3.48 4.31
CA ASN A 187 -19.05 2.90 3.22
C ASN A 187 -18.62 3.52 1.89
N ILE A 188 -17.96 2.74 1.04
CA ILE A 188 -17.43 3.22 -0.25
C ILE A 188 -18.53 3.53 -1.27
N ASN A 189 -19.77 3.07 -1.04
CA ASN A 189 -20.91 3.37 -1.93
C ASN A 189 -21.56 4.72 -1.61
N THR A 190 -21.56 5.13 -0.33
CA THR A 190 -22.18 6.39 0.15
C THR A 190 -21.16 7.48 0.45
N LEU A 191 -19.86 7.13 0.50
CA LEU A 191 -18.74 8.00 0.85
C LEU A 191 -18.90 8.62 2.26
N GLN A 192 -19.37 7.84 3.23
CA GLN A 192 -19.61 8.27 4.60
C GLN A 192 -19.23 7.19 5.60
N TRP A 193 -18.97 7.58 6.85
CA TRP A 193 -18.92 6.65 7.98
C TRP A 193 -20.27 5.95 8.10
N ASP A 194 -20.26 4.62 8.24
CA ASP A 194 -21.48 3.80 8.22
C ASP A 194 -21.91 3.41 9.62
N GLY A 195 -23.15 3.77 10.01
CA GLY A 195 -23.67 3.53 11.36
C GLY A 195 -23.72 2.04 11.75
N GLU A 196 -24.05 1.14 10.82
CA GLU A 196 -24.07 -0.30 11.10
C GLU A 196 -22.67 -0.86 11.30
N LEU A 197 -21.67 -0.39 10.53
CA LEU A 197 -20.27 -0.77 10.73
C LEU A 197 -19.75 -0.26 12.09
N LEU A 198 -20.13 0.95 12.48
CA LEU A 198 -19.79 1.51 13.79
C LEU A 198 -20.38 0.68 14.93
N GLU A 199 -21.62 0.19 14.79
CA GLU A 199 -22.26 -0.71 15.75
C GLU A 199 -21.56 -2.08 15.81
N ILE A 200 -21.26 -2.68 14.66
CA ILE A 200 -20.56 -3.99 14.58
C ILE A 200 -19.21 -3.95 15.32
N PHE A 201 -18.42 -2.89 15.12
CA PHE A 201 -17.11 -2.75 15.75
C PHE A 201 -17.15 -2.00 17.08
N ASP A 202 -18.30 -1.53 17.52
CA ASP A 202 -18.52 -0.77 18.76
C ASP A 202 -17.56 0.44 18.87
N VAL A 203 -17.55 1.28 17.81
CA VAL A 203 -16.73 2.47 17.70
C VAL A 203 -17.59 3.74 17.72
N PRO A 204 -17.37 4.68 18.67
CA PRO A 204 -18.11 5.94 18.72
C PRO A 204 -17.78 6.85 17.52
N LEU A 205 -18.80 7.33 16.83
CA LEU A 205 -18.65 8.26 15.69
C LEU A 205 -17.86 9.53 16.06
N SER A 206 -17.97 9.99 17.32
CA SER A 206 -17.29 11.20 17.82
C SER A 206 -15.75 11.12 17.78
N MET A 207 -15.19 9.91 17.66
CA MET A 207 -13.74 9.71 17.53
C MET A 207 -13.23 9.90 16.10
N LEU A 208 -14.11 9.81 15.10
CA LEU A 208 -13.71 9.72 13.70
C LEU A 208 -13.43 11.11 13.08
N PRO A 209 -12.44 11.22 12.17
CA PRO A 209 -12.16 12.46 11.47
C PRO A 209 -13.25 12.81 10.44
N GLU A 210 -13.29 14.08 10.04
CA GLU A 210 -14.02 14.51 8.85
C GLU A 210 -13.37 13.90 7.60
N VAL A 211 -14.17 13.29 6.72
CA VAL A 211 -13.69 12.71 5.47
C VAL A 211 -13.79 13.72 4.35
N CYS A 212 -12.68 13.93 3.64
CA CYS A 212 -12.54 14.88 2.55
C CYS A 212 -12.10 14.17 1.25
N SER A 213 -12.21 14.87 0.11
CA SER A 213 -11.53 14.44 -1.13
C SER A 213 -10.02 14.47 -0.96
N SER A 214 -9.29 13.68 -1.75
CA SER A 214 -7.84 13.59 -1.60
C SER A 214 -7.12 14.91 -1.90
N ASP A 215 -7.71 15.78 -2.74
CA ASP A 215 -7.24 17.10 -3.14
C ASP A 215 -7.94 18.25 -2.40
N ALA A 216 -8.50 17.99 -1.22
CA ALA A 216 -9.18 19.01 -0.42
C ALA A 216 -8.21 19.99 0.26
N ASP A 217 -8.76 21.07 0.79
CA ASP A 217 -8.09 21.95 1.74
C ASP A 217 -8.06 21.28 3.12
N PHE A 218 -6.87 20.84 3.54
CA PHE A 218 -6.60 20.30 4.87
C PHE A 218 -6.03 21.35 5.83
N GLY A 219 -6.09 22.64 5.47
CA GLY A 219 -5.53 23.74 6.24
C GLY A 219 -4.04 23.94 5.97
N SER A 220 -3.31 24.41 6.96
CA SER A 220 -1.88 24.69 6.82
C SER A 220 -1.11 24.36 8.10
N PHE A 221 0.18 24.14 7.96
CA PHE A 221 1.08 24.10 9.12
C PHE A 221 2.06 25.27 9.10
N CYS A 222 2.44 25.70 10.31
CA CYS A 222 3.44 26.76 10.49
C CYS A 222 4.69 26.15 11.15
N ARG A 223 5.82 26.22 10.46
CA ARG A 223 7.10 25.72 10.97
C ARG A 223 8.27 26.55 10.40
N MET A 224 9.29 26.83 11.21
CA MET A 224 10.47 27.62 10.81
C MET A 224 10.13 28.94 10.10
N ASN A 225 9.09 29.64 10.61
CA ASN A 225 8.55 30.88 10.04
C ASN A 225 7.96 30.77 8.62
N GLN A 226 7.70 29.56 8.14
CA GLN A 226 6.97 29.32 6.91
C GLN A 226 5.57 28.79 7.23
N THR A 227 4.57 29.22 6.47
CA THR A 227 3.20 28.70 6.51
C THR A 227 2.93 28.01 5.18
N ILE A 228 2.73 26.70 5.23
CA ILE A 228 2.55 25.87 4.02
C ILE A 228 1.16 25.26 4.05
N PRO A 229 0.33 25.49 3.03
CA PRO A 229 -0.97 24.84 2.91
C PRO A 229 -0.80 23.36 2.62
N ILE A 230 -1.62 22.52 3.26
CA ILE A 230 -1.76 21.08 2.95
C ILE A 230 -2.98 20.94 2.05
N THR A 231 -2.75 20.64 0.79
CA THR A 231 -3.80 20.57 -0.24
C THR A 231 -3.89 19.19 -0.89
N GLY A 232 -3.22 18.19 -0.30
CA GLY A 232 -3.28 16.81 -0.73
C GLY A 232 -3.07 15.85 0.43
N MET A 233 -3.90 14.80 0.50
CA MET A 233 -3.77 13.71 1.45
C MET A 233 -4.26 12.42 0.79
N ILE A 234 -3.46 11.33 0.88
CA ILE A 234 -3.76 10.11 0.15
C ILE A 234 -2.95 8.92 0.72
N GLY A 235 -3.55 7.74 0.84
CA GLY A 235 -2.84 6.52 1.26
C GLY A 235 -1.72 6.13 0.29
N ASP A 236 -0.64 5.49 0.77
CA ASP A 236 0.60 5.22 0.02
C ASP A 236 0.38 4.48 -1.30
N GLN A 237 -0.44 3.42 -1.32
CA GLN A 237 -0.69 2.63 -2.52
C GLN A 237 -1.55 3.39 -3.53
N GLN A 238 -2.52 4.16 -3.06
CA GLN A 238 -3.33 5.06 -3.86
C GLN A 238 -2.49 6.23 -4.39
N SER A 239 -1.61 6.76 -3.56
CA SER A 239 -0.64 7.77 -3.98
C SER A 239 0.26 7.25 -5.10
N ALA A 240 0.76 6.01 -4.99
CA ALA A 240 1.53 5.39 -6.06
C ALA A 240 0.70 5.19 -7.35
N LEU A 241 -0.61 4.91 -7.25
CA LEU A 241 -1.50 4.84 -8.40
C LEU A 241 -1.57 6.20 -9.13
N VAL A 242 -1.71 7.31 -8.36
CA VAL A 242 -1.68 8.68 -8.90
C VAL A 242 -0.29 9.03 -9.43
N GLY A 243 0.78 8.70 -8.71
CA GLY A 243 2.17 8.96 -9.10
C GLY A 243 2.57 8.25 -10.40
N GLN A 244 2.08 7.03 -10.61
CA GLN A 244 2.20 6.28 -11.85
C GLN A 244 1.23 6.77 -12.95
N ARG A 245 0.36 7.75 -12.63
CA ARG A 245 -0.63 8.33 -13.55
C ARG A 245 -1.62 7.32 -14.11
N CYS A 246 -2.03 6.38 -13.27
CA CYS A 246 -3.05 5.39 -13.56
C CYS A 246 -4.45 6.04 -13.46
N PHE A 247 -4.78 6.91 -14.42
CA PHE A 247 -6.00 7.72 -14.38
C PHE A 247 -7.16 7.11 -15.18
N ASP A 248 -6.89 6.22 -16.10
CA ASP A 248 -7.94 5.55 -16.89
C ASP A 248 -8.28 4.17 -16.30
N SER A 249 -9.51 3.72 -16.53
CA SER A 249 -9.93 2.36 -16.15
C SER A 249 -9.07 1.32 -16.88
N GLY A 250 -8.54 0.36 -16.12
CA GLY A 250 -7.61 -0.67 -16.61
C GLY A 250 -6.13 -0.28 -16.48
N ASP A 251 -5.80 0.99 -16.15
CA ASP A 251 -4.43 1.36 -15.78
C ASP A 251 -4.07 0.67 -14.46
N MET A 252 -2.96 -0.07 -14.45
CA MET A 252 -2.52 -0.84 -13.29
C MET A 252 -1.10 -0.47 -12.85
N LYS A 253 -0.88 -0.47 -11.55
CA LYS A 253 0.46 -0.37 -10.95
C LYS A 253 0.77 -1.56 -10.07
N ALA A 254 2.07 -1.88 -9.90
CA ALA A 254 2.56 -2.82 -8.90
C ALA A 254 3.81 -2.27 -8.22
N THR A 255 3.79 -2.22 -6.89
CA THR A 255 4.93 -1.81 -6.06
C THR A 255 5.61 -3.04 -5.48
N PHE A 256 6.82 -3.36 -5.94
CA PHE A 256 7.62 -4.51 -5.51
C PHE A 256 8.57 -4.11 -4.37
N GLY A 257 8.03 -4.05 -3.16
CA GLY A 257 8.77 -3.82 -1.91
C GLY A 257 9.07 -5.13 -1.17
N THR A 258 8.91 -5.15 0.15
CA THR A 258 8.97 -6.35 1.01
C THR A 258 7.95 -7.40 0.55
N GLY A 259 6.70 -6.99 0.37
CA GLY A 259 5.66 -7.66 -0.41
C GLY A 259 5.47 -6.97 -1.76
N CYS A 260 4.41 -7.36 -2.50
CA CYS A 260 4.01 -6.62 -3.69
C CYS A 260 2.53 -6.27 -3.59
N PHE A 261 2.21 -5.00 -3.87
CA PHE A 261 0.85 -4.47 -3.88
C PHE A 261 0.48 -4.03 -5.29
N LEU A 262 -0.46 -4.74 -5.88
CA LEU A 262 -1.02 -4.40 -7.19
C LEU A 262 -2.31 -3.62 -6.99
N MET A 263 -2.50 -2.58 -7.77
CA MET A 263 -3.72 -1.80 -7.77
C MET A 263 -4.08 -1.40 -9.19
N VAL A 264 -5.34 -1.64 -9.57
CA VAL A 264 -5.88 -1.24 -10.87
C VAL A 264 -7.00 -0.22 -10.67
N ASN A 265 -6.99 0.83 -11.47
CA ASN A 265 -8.12 1.75 -11.57
C ASN A 265 -9.31 1.02 -12.20
N SER A 266 -10.38 0.82 -11.45
CA SER A 266 -11.60 0.12 -11.93
C SER A 266 -12.68 1.06 -12.47
N GLY A 267 -12.42 2.38 -12.49
CA GLY A 267 -13.33 3.40 -13.01
C GLY A 267 -14.14 4.11 -11.93
N LEU A 268 -15.28 4.70 -12.34
CA LEU A 268 -16.07 5.64 -11.53
C LEU A 268 -17.16 4.96 -10.66
N THR A 269 -17.30 3.67 -10.76
CA THR A 269 -18.31 2.90 -10.00
C THR A 269 -17.63 1.83 -9.13
N PRO A 270 -18.07 1.64 -7.88
CA PRO A 270 -17.52 0.58 -7.05
C PRO A 270 -17.80 -0.78 -7.69
N GLN A 271 -16.78 -1.63 -7.75
CA GLN A 271 -16.88 -2.99 -8.23
C GLN A 271 -16.56 -3.95 -7.08
N SER A 272 -17.46 -4.90 -6.82
CA SER A 272 -17.18 -5.99 -5.89
C SER A 272 -16.48 -7.11 -6.64
N SER A 273 -15.26 -7.45 -6.28
CA SER A 273 -14.57 -8.60 -6.84
C SER A 273 -15.24 -9.89 -6.41
N GLN A 274 -15.46 -10.78 -7.38
CA GLN A 274 -15.88 -12.16 -7.12
C GLN A 274 -14.69 -13.13 -7.12
N SER A 275 -13.53 -12.61 -7.53
CA SER A 275 -12.29 -13.38 -7.74
C SER A 275 -11.26 -13.15 -6.62
N GLY A 276 -11.70 -12.70 -5.44
CA GLY A 276 -10.85 -12.59 -4.23
C GLY A 276 -9.95 -11.36 -4.17
N LEU A 277 -10.27 -10.27 -4.89
CA LEU A 277 -9.55 -9.00 -4.80
C LEU A 277 -10.27 -8.05 -3.83
N LEU A 278 -9.55 -7.09 -3.26
CA LEU A 278 -10.13 -6.07 -2.41
C LEU A 278 -10.64 -4.91 -3.25
N SER A 279 -11.86 -4.45 -2.98
CA SER A 279 -12.39 -3.22 -3.56
C SER A 279 -12.09 -2.03 -2.64
N THR A 280 -11.67 -0.91 -3.19
CA THR A 280 -11.30 0.27 -2.40
C THR A 280 -11.49 1.54 -3.23
N ILE A 281 -11.34 2.70 -2.60
CA ILE A 281 -11.25 3.96 -3.33
C ILE A 281 -9.80 4.14 -3.80
N GLY A 282 -9.62 4.35 -5.11
CA GLY A 282 -8.33 4.64 -5.72
C GLY A 282 -7.87 6.07 -5.45
N TYR A 283 -8.77 7.03 -5.62
CA TYR A 283 -8.59 8.45 -5.26
C TYR A 283 -9.89 9.23 -5.51
N GLN A 284 -9.99 10.41 -4.89
CA GLN A 284 -10.98 11.41 -5.27
C GLN A 284 -10.23 12.70 -5.62
N LEU A 285 -10.26 13.06 -6.90
CA LEU A 285 -9.54 14.23 -7.45
C LEU A 285 -10.46 15.02 -8.36
N SER A 286 -10.48 16.36 -8.22
CA SER A 286 -11.28 17.28 -9.02
C SER A 286 -12.78 16.93 -9.01
N GLY A 287 -13.27 16.39 -7.90
CA GLY A 287 -14.66 15.99 -7.72
C GLY A 287 -15.02 14.57 -8.15
N ASP A 288 -14.16 13.90 -8.95
CA ASP A 288 -14.39 12.53 -9.42
C ASP A 288 -13.84 11.51 -8.42
N VAL A 289 -14.66 10.51 -8.07
CA VAL A 289 -14.22 9.34 -7.29
C VAL A 289 -13.87 8.22 -8.26
N HIS A 290 -12.63 7.76 -8.20
CA HIS A 290 -12.17 6.57 -8.88
C HIS A 290 -12.00 5.43 -7.90
N TYR A 291 -12.52 4.27 -8.27
CA TYR A 291 -12.39 3.04 -7.48
C TYR A 291 -11.20 2.22 -7.97
N ALA A 292 -10.74 1.32 -7.13
CA ALA A 292 -9.66 0.42 -7.47
C ALA A 292 -9.93 -1.00 -6.95
N LEU A 293 -9.41 -2.00 -7.67
CA LEU A 293 -9.24 -3.35 -7.15
C LEU A 293 -7.78 -3.54 -6.74
N GLU A 294 -7.57 -4.15 -5.58
CA GLU A 294 -6.25 -4.37 -4.98
C GLU A 294 -5.98 -5.86 -4.79
N GLY A 295 -4.81 -6.31 -5.24
CA GLY A 295 -4.25 -7.62 -4.94
C GLY A 295 -2.95 -7.47 -4.14
N SER A 296 -2.79 -8.27 -3.09
CA SER A 296 -1.63 -8.25 -2.21
C SER A 296 -0.86 -9.56 -2.32
N ILE A 297 0.45 -9.47 -2.57
CA ILE A 297 1.41 -10.58 -2.52
C ILE A 297 2.28 -10.37 -1.28
N PHE A 298 2.20 -11.27 -0.31
CA PHE A 298 2.83 -11.07 1.00
C PHE A 298 4.36 -11.14 0.97
N SER A 299 4.92 -11.93 0.05
CA SER A 299 6.35 -12.14 -0.06
C SER A 299 6.84 -11.77 -1.46
N ALA A 300 7.62 -10.69 -1.57
CA ALA A 300 8.28 -10.27 -2.79
C ALA A 300 9.78 -10.07 -2.55
N GLY A 301 10.21 -8.88 -2.15
CA GLY A 301 11.61 -8.63 -1.78
C GLY A 301 12.12 -9.52 -0.66
N THR A 302 11.22 -9.96 0.26
CA THR A 302 11.56 -10.94 1.30
C THR A 302 12.09 -12.26 0.75
N ILE A 303 11.65 -12.69 -0.43
CA ILE A 303 12.16 -13.91 -1.08
C ILE A 303 13.64 -13.72 -1.43
N ILE A 304 13.96 -12.56 -2.01
CA ILE A 304 15.34 -12.24 -2.42
C ILE A 304 16.24 -12.07 -1.20
N GLN A 305 15.73 -11.44 -0.13
CA GLN A 305 16.44 -11.33 1.15
C GLN A 305 16.70 -12.70 1.76
N TRP A 306 15.69 -13.59 1.79
CA TRP A 306 15.82 -14.93 2.31
C TRP A 306 16.84 -15.77 1.53
N LEU A 307 16.83 -15.69 0.19
CA LEU A 307 17.82 -16.38 -0.65
C LEU A 307 19.24 -15.87 -0.39
N ARG A 308 19.40 -14.55 -0.12
CA ARG A 308 20.68 -13.92 0.19
C ARG A 308 21.15 -14.29 1.61
N ASP A 309 20.32 -14.01 2.62
CA ASP A 309 20.73 -13.99 4.04
C ASP A 309 20.69 -15.37 4.68
N ASN A 310 19.66 -16.16 4.39
CA ASN A 310 19.48 -17.49 4.99
C ASN A 310 20.05 -18.60 4.11
N MET A 311 19.85 -18.55 2.79
CA MET A 311 20.34 -19.58 1.88
C MET A 311 21.76 -19.28 1.37
N GLN A 312 22.23 -18.02 1.51
CA GLN A 312 23.56 -17.58 1.09
C GLN A 312 23.86 -17.85 -0.40
N PHE A 313 22.83 -17.70 -1.26
CA PHE A 313 22.95 -17.95 -2.68
C PHE A 313 23.73 -16.85 -3.42
N PHE A 314 23.73 -15.64 -2.88
CA PHE A 314 24.47 -14.49 -3.42
C PHE A 314 24.77 -13.51 -2.28
N GLN A 315 25.74 -12.61 -2.49
CA GLN A 315 26.20 -11.66 -1.47
C GLN A 315 25.33 -10.40 -1.38
N ASP A 316 24.82 -9.96 -2.50
CA ASP A 316 23.97 -8.74 -2.58
C ASP A 316 22.86 -8.92 -3.63
N SER A 317 21.86 -8.04 -3.59
CA SER A 317 20.71 -8.12 -4.49
C SER A 317 21.08 -7.94 -5.97
N LYS A 318 22.20 -7.28 -6.29
CA LYS A 318 22.68 -7.13 -7.68
C LYS A 318 23.18 -8.45 -8.24
N SER A 319 23.88 -9.25 -7.42
CA SER A 319 24.37 -10.57 -7.81
C SER A 319 23.26 -11.55 -8.15
N SER A 320 22.02 -11.34 -7.65
CA SER A 320 20.85 -12.13 -8.05
C SER A 320 20.52 -11.98 -9.54
N ILE A 321 20.89 -10.85 -10.17
CA ILE A 321 20.69 -10.59 -11.59
C ILE A 321 21.50 -11.57 -12.45
N GLU A 322 22.70 -11.91 -12.01
CA GLU A 322 23.58 -12.84 -12.73
C GLU A 322 23.01 -14.27 -12.71
N LEU A 323 22.41 -14.66 -11.57
CA LEU A 323 21.79 -15.97 -11.39
C LEU A 323 20.41 -16.10 -12.03
N LEU A 324 19.75 -14.99 -12.33
CA LEU A 324 18.44 -15.07 -12.98
C LEU A 324 18.61 -15.43 -14.47
N SER A 325 17.96 -16.53 -14.88
CA SER A 325 17.95 -16.98 -16.27
C SER A 325 17.27 -15.97 -17.20
N HIS A 326 17.90 -15.66 -18.33
CA HIS A 326 17.32 -14.75 -19.33
C HIS A 326 16.03 -15.27 -20.00
N SER A 327 15.87 -16.59 -20.06
CA SER A 327 14.69 -17.24 -20.63
C SER A 327 13.66 -17.63 -19.58
N GLY A 328 13.93 -17.37 -18.28
CA GLY A 328 13.06 -17.82 -17.19
C GLY A 328 13.01 -19.36 -17.02
N GLN A 329 13.95 -20.11 -17.63
CA GLN A 329 14.00 -21.56 -17.45
C GLN A 329 14.59 -21.91 -16.07
N SER A 330 13.88 -22.75 -15.31
CA SER A 330 14.22 -23.22 -13.97
C SER A 330 14.37 -24.75 -13.90
N ASN A 331 14.64 -25.40 -15.04
CA ASN A 331 14.80 -26.86 -15.15
C ASN A 331 13.68 -27.65 -14.45
N GLY A 332 12.42 -27.15 -14.59
CA GLY A 332 11.23 -27.76 -13.98
C GLY A 332 11.10 -27.54 -12.46
N THR A 333 12.03 -26.80 -11.83
CA THR A 333 11.91 -26.41 -10.42
C THR A 333 10.89 -25.30 -10.26
N LEU A 334 9.98 -25.45 -9.29
CA LEU A 334 8.94 -24.49 -8.93
C LEU A 334 9.10 -24.08 -7.47
N PHE A 335 8.65 -22.89 -7.12
CA PHE A 335 8.66 -22.38 -5.76
C PHE A 335 7.31 -21.75 -5.39
N ILE A 336 6.78 -22.08 -4.21
CA ILE A 336 5.64 -21.40 -3.59
C ILE A 336 6.19 -20.54 -2.45
N PRO A 337 6.10 -19.18 -2.52
CA PRO A 337 6.77 -18.29 -1.57
C PRO A 337 5.91 -17.95 -0.35
N ALA A 338 5.19 -18.92 0.20
CA ALA A 338 4.22 -18.72 1.28
C ALA A 338 4.90 -18.72 2.67
N PHE A 339 5.86 -17.80 2.92
CA PHE A 339 6.51 -17.72 4.23
C PHE A 339 5.54 -17.40 5.37
N THR A 340 4.55 -16.56 5.10
CA THR A 340 3.49 -16.17 6.03
C THR A 340 2.09 -16.40 5.44
N GLY A 341 1.94 -17.48 4.67
CA GLY A 341 0.75 -17.73 3.85
C GLY A 341 0.84 -17.10 2.47
N ILE A 342 -0.24 -17.19 1.70
CA ILE A 342 -0.38 -16.62 0.36
C ILE A 342 -1.53 -15.62 0.36
N GLY A 343 -1.32 -14.47 -0.30
CA GLY A 343 -2.29 -13.38 -0.42
C GLY A 343 -3.32 -13.58 -1.52
N ALA A 344 -3.73 -12.48 -2.12
CA ALA A 344 -4.71 -12.48 -3.21
C ALA A 344 -4.24 -13.32 -4.42
N PRO A 345 -5.16 -13.99 -5.12
CA PRO A 345 -6.61 -14.13 -4.83
C PRO A 345 -6.93 -15.26 -3.85
N HIS A 346 -5.95 -15.99 -3.35
CA HIS A 346 -6.12 -17.26 -2.62
C HIS A 346 -6.44 -17.10 -1.13
N TRP A 347 -5.92 -16.07 -0.48
CA TRP A 347 -6.13 -15.72 0.93
C TRP A 347 -6.02 -16.90 1.91
N ASN A 348 -4.88 -17.60 1.88
CA ASN A 348 -4.62 -18.74 2.76
C ASN A 348 -3.43 -18.45 3.68
N ALA A 349 -3.69 -18.28 4.98
CA ALA A 349 -2.68 -17.97 5.99
C ALA A 349 -1.88 -19.20 6.46
N GLU A 350 -2.39 -20.41 6.22
CA GLU A 350 -1.83 -21.65 6.76
C GLU A 350 -0.77 -22.29 5.84
N VAL A 351 -0.87 -22.09 4.54
CA VAL A 351 0.10 -22.64 3.57
C VAL A 351 1.50 -22.14 3.85
N ARG A 352 2.50 -22.98 3.66
CA ARG A 352 3.92 -22.65 3.87
C ARG A 352 4.74 -22.81 2.60
N ALA A 353 5.88 -22.08 2.56
CA ALA A 353 6.78 -22.07 1.43
C ALA A 353 7.35 -23.46 1.12
N ALA A 354 7.45 -23.78 -0.18
CA ALA A 354 7.97 -25.05 -0.63
C ALA A 354 8.59 -24.98 -2.03
N PHE A 355 9.68 -25.74 -2.23
CA PHE A 355 10.21 -26.04 -3.56
C PHE A 355 9.67 -27.39 -4.07
N TYR A 356 9.43 -27.48 -5.37
CA TYR A 356 8.96 -28.69 -6.04
C TYR A 356 9.78 -28.96 -7.31
N GLY A 357 9.92 -30.24 -7.67
CA GLY A 357 10.60 -30.64 -8.91
C GLY A 357 12.14 -30.60 -8.83
N ILE A 358 12.73 -30.58 -7.64
CA ILE A 358 14.17 -30.62 -7.43
C ILE A 358 14.72 -32.00 -7.84
N THR A 359 15.78 -31.99 -8.66
CA THR A 359 16.52 -33.18 -9.09
C THR A 359 18.01 -33.03 -8.71
N ARG A 360 18.82 -34.06 -9.00
CA ARG A 360 20.29 -33.98 -8.78
C ARG A 360 20.95 -32.89 -9.63
N ASP A 361 20.37 -32.53 -10.75
CA ASP A 361 20.89 -31.54 -11.70
C ASP A 361 20.38 -30.13 -11.41
N THR A 362 19.49 -29.96 -10.44
CA THR A 362 18.97 -28.65 -10.05
C THR A 362 20.10 -27.77 -9.50
N SER A 363 20.36 -26.67 -10.18
CA SER A 363 21.38 -25.69 -9.84
C SER A 363 20.82 -24.58 -8.95
N GLN A 364 21.71 -23.82 -8.34
CA GLN A 364 21.38 -22.57 -7.64
C GLN A 364 20.64 -21.59 -8.55
N GLN A 365 21.04 -21.49 -9.82
CA GLN A 365 20.37 -20.65 -10.82
C GLN A 365 18.91 -21.07 -11.04
N ASP A 366 18.63 -22.38 -11.08
CA ASP A 366 17.27 -22.90 -11.24
C ASP A 366 16.39 -22.50 -10.05
N MET A 367 16.91 -22.62 -8.83
CA MET A 367 16.18 -22.23 -7.61
C MET A 367 15.91 -20.72 -7.55
N VAL A 368 16.91 -19.88 -7.87
CA VAL A 368 16.74 -18.43 -7.94
C VAL A 368 15.73 -18.05 -9.01
N THR A 369 15.82 -18.67 -10.20
CA THR A 369 14.86 -18.43 -11.29
C THR A 369 13.46 -18.85 -10.91
N ALA A 370 13.27 -20.01 -10.26
CA ALA A 370 11.97 -20.46 -9.75
C ALA A 370 11.38 -19.47 -8.72
N ALA A 371 12.23 -18.88 -7.87
CA ALA A 371 11.82 -17.89 -6.89
C ALA A 371 11.32 -16.58 -7.56
N PHE A 372 12.02 -16.05 -8.55
CA PHE A 372 11.53 -14.89 -9.32
C PHE A 372 10.26 -15.21 -10.11
N LYS A 373 10.18 -16.40 -10.74
CA LYS A 373 8.96 -16.85 -11.46
C LYS A 373 7.76 -16.96 -10.53
N SER A 374 7.95 -17.37 -9.29
CA SER A 374 6.86 -17.49 -8.32
C SER A 374 6.16 -16.15 -8.04
N LEU A 375 6.89 -15.04 -8.07
CA LEU A 375 6.31 -13.69 -8.01
C LEU A 375 5.51 -13.37 -9.26
N ILE A 376 6.09 -13.66 -10.43
CA ILE A 376 5.44 -13.41 -11.72
C ILE A 376 4.12 -14.22 -11.80
N TYR A 377 4.12 -15.47 -11.34
CA TYR A 377 2.93 -16.32 -11.33
C TYR A 377 1.82 -15.77 -10.43
N GLN A 378 2.17 -15.24 -9.24
CA GLN A 378 1.18 -14.57 -8.40
C GLN A 378 0.62 -13.29 -9.04
N VAL A 379 1.46 -12.54 -9.77
CA VAL A 379 0.97 -11.38 -10.55
C VAL A 379 0.03 -11.83 -11.68
N ILE A 380 0.31 -12.96 -12.34
CA ILE A 380 -0.58 -13.54 -13.34
C ILE A 380 -1.91 -13.97 -12.70
N ASP A 381 -1.90 -14.63 -11.53
CA ASP A 381 -3.12 -15.02 -10.83
C ASP A 381 -3.99 -13.79 -10.49
N ILE A 382 -3.39 -12.69 -10.06
CA ILE A 382 -4.11 -11.43 -9.82
C ILE A 382 -4.63 -10.83 -11.14
N LYS A 383 -3.83 -10.85 -12.22
CA LYS A 383 -4.26 -10.37 -13.55
C LYS A 383 -5.45 -11.18 -14.05
N ASP A 384 -5.40 -12.51 -13.92
CA ASP A 384 -6.48 -13.39 -14.35
C ASP A 384 -7.75 -13.13 -13.53
N ALA A 385 -7.63 -12.95 -12.20
CA ALA A 385 -8.73 -12.56 -11.33
C ALA A 385 -9.35 -11.20 -11.75
N LEU A 386 -8.53 -10.22 -12.12
CA LEU A 386 -9.01 -8.93 -12.63
C LEU A 386 -9.77 -9.10 -13.96
N GLN A 387 -9.30 -9.98 -14.84
CA GLN A 387 -9.99 -10.27 -16.10
C GLN A 387 -11.33 -10.98 -15.88
N GLU A 388 -11.41 -11.91 -14.92
CA GLU A 388 -12.66 -12.55 -14.50
C GLU A 388 -13.66 -11.54 -13.94
N ASP A 389 -13.19 -10.52 -13.20
CA ASP A 389 -14.00 -9.39 -12.72
C ASP A 389 -14.32 -8.35 -13.82
N GLY A 390 -13.91 -8.61 -15.07
CA GLY A 390 -14.24 -7.77 -16.24
C GLY A 390 -13.29 -6.57 -16.44
N ILE A 391 -12.16 -6.51 -15.76
CA ILE A 391 -11.15 -5.45 -15.93
C ILE A 391 -10.13 -5.89 -17.00
N ASN A 392 -10.04 -5.12 -18.07
CA ASN A 392 -9.06 -5.33 -19.13
C ASN A 392 -7.81 -4.46 -18.89
N ILE A 393 -6.69 -5.10 -18.59
CA ILE A 393 -5.43 -4.43 -18.30
C ILE A 393 -4.66 -4.21 -19.59
N GLN A 394 -4.22 -2.95 -19.82
CA GLN A 394 -3.49 -2.56 -21.03
C GLN A 394 -1.97 -2.55 -20.84
N SER A 395 -1.53 -2.14 -19.65
CA SER A 395 -0.11 -2.03 -19.29
C SER A 395 0.05 -2.10 -17.78
N LEU A 396 1.27 -2.37 -17.33
CA LEU A 396 1.61 -2.41 -15.92
C LEU A 396 2.73 -1.42 -15.62
N ALA A 397 2.45 -0.41 -14.81
CA ALA A 397 3.47 0.45 -14.23
C ALA A 397 4.05 -0.21 -12.98
N VAL A 398 5.39 -0.24 -12.85
CA VAL A 398 6.05 -0.92 -11.73
C VAL A 398 7.05 -0.03 -11.03
N ASP A 399 7.15 -0.18 -9.71
CA ASP A 399 8.14 0.49 -8.88
C ASP A 399 8.61 -0.40 -7.72
N GLY A 400 9.45 0.17 -6.84
CA GLY A 400 10.04 -0.53 -5.69
C GLY A 400 11.43 -1.11 -5.98
N GLY A 401 12.06 -1.68 -4.96
CA GLY A 401 13.46 -2.09 -5.02
C GLY A 401 13.78 -3.20 -6.04
N MET A 402 12.82 -4.07 -6.35
CA MET A 402 13.05 -5.20 -7.26
C MET A 402 13.12 -4.79 -8.74
N VAL A 403 12.51 -3.66 -9.12
CA VAL A 403 12.48 -3.22 -10.54
C VAL A 403 13.84 -2.66 -11.02
N THR A 404 14.81 -2.52 -10.14
CA THR A 404 16.21 -2.26 -10.51
C THR A 404 16.85 -3.45 -11.23
N ASN A 405 16.22 -4.63 -11.18
CA ASN A 405 16.62 -5.82 -11.91
C ASN A 405 15.94 -5.86 -13.29
N GLU A 406 16.67 -5.43 -14.32
CA GLU A 406 16.20 -5.37 -15.71
C GLU A 406 15.73 -6.74 -16.24
N LYS A 407 16.41 -7.84 -15.86
CA LYS A 407 16.00 -9.19 -16.26
C LYS A 407 14.65 -9.56 -15.66
N PHE A 408 14.40 -9.16 -14.40
CA PHE A 408 13.10 -9.37 -13.77
C PHE A 408 12.00 -8.60 -14.49
N CYS A 409 12.23 -7.31 -14.80
CA CYS A 409 11.27 -6.50 -15.54
C CYS A 409 10.97 -7.08 -16.93
N GLN A 410 11.99 -7.56 -17.63
CA GLN A 410 11.79 -8.21 -18.94
C GLN A 410 11.03 -9.53 -18.82
N LEU A 411 11.35 -10.40 -17.84
CA LEU A 411 10.60 -11.63 -17.61
C LEU A 411 9.15 -11.36 -17.19
N LEU A 412 8.94 -10.33 -16.37
CA LEU A 412 7.60 -9.90 -15.99
C LEU A 412 6.77 -9.53 -17.24
N SER A 413 7.36 -8.76 -18.17
CA SER A 413 6.74 -8.41 -19.44
C SER A 413 6.43 -9.65 -20.30
N ASP A 414 7.40 -10.53 -20.47
CA ASP A 414 7.28 -11.73 -21.30
C ASP A 414 6.18 -12.67 -20.80
N PHE A 415 6.07 -12.85 -19.48
CA PHE A 415 5.12 -13.78 -18.89
C PHE A 415 3.72 -13.19 -18.74
N LEU A 416 3.60 -11.88 -18.50
CA LEU A 416 2.31 -11.19 -18.46
C LEU A 416 1.76 -10.88 -19.84
N GLU A 417 2.62 -10.89 -20.89
CA GLU A 417 2.28 -10.46 -22.24
C GLU A 417 1.77 -9.02 -22.27
N LEU A 418 2.41 -8.14 -21.45
CA LEU A 418 2.09 -6.74 -21.27
C LEU A 418 3.35 -5.87 -21.33
N ASP A 419 3.20 -4.63 -21.80
CA ASP A 419 4.25 -3.63 -21.61
C ASP A 419 4.41 -3.30 -20.13
N ILE A 420 5.65 -3.34 -19.65
CA ILE A 420 6.03 -2.98 -18.27
C ILE A 420 6.70 -1.62 -18.30
N HIS A 421 6.12 -0.66 -17.60
CA HIS A 421 6.59 0.71 -17.51
C HIS A 421 7.34 0.94 -16.20
N VAL A 422 8.63 1.22 -16.26
CA VAL A 422 9.48 1.52 -15.09
C VAL A 422 9.82 3.00 -15.10
N PRO A 423 9.39 3.81 -14.12
CA PRO A 423 9.75 5.21 -14.07
C PRO A 423 11.22 5.40 -13.67
N ALA A 424 11.82 6.52 -14.07
CA ALA A 424 13.18 6.88 -13.68
C ALA A 424 13.32 7.07 -12.16
N SER A 425 12.27 7.56 -11.50
CA SER A 425 12.20 7.66 -10.04
C SER A 425 11.27 6.58 -9.50
N THR A 426 11.75 5.82 -8.51
CA THR A 426 10.96 4.80 -7.80
C THR A 426 10.11 5.36 -6.66
N GLU A 427 10.09 6.69 -6.49
CA GLU A 427 9.37 7.40 -5.41
C GLU A 427 7.90 7.67 -5.79
N SER A 428 7.20 6.66 -6.29
CA SER A 428 5.84 6.83 -6.83
C SER A 428 4.84 7.34 -5.80
N SER A 429 4.95 6.95 -4.52
CA SER A 429 4.08 7.46 -3.45
C SER A 429 4.32 8.95 -3.19
N ALA A 430 5.57 9.39 -3.08
CA ALA A 430 5.89 10.80 -2.85
C ALA A 430 5.46 11.68 -4.04
N ILE A 431 5.71 11.24 -5.28
CA ILE A 431 5.24 11.95 -6.49
C ILE A 431 3.71 12.04 -6.50
N GLY A 432 3.00 10.96 -6.14
CA GLY A 432 1.54 10.95 -6.08
C GLY A 432 0.99 11.96 -5.08
N ALA A 433 1.62 12.08 -3.90
CA ALA A 433 1.25 13.10 -2.91
C ALA A 433 1.49 14.52 -3.44
N ALA A 434 2.62 14.76 -4.11
CA ALA A 434 2.90 16.05 -4.74
C ALA A 434 1.88 16.39 -5.85
N ILE A 435 1.52 15.41 -6.69
CA ILE A 435 0.49 15.57 -7.73
C ILE A 435 -0.85 15.91 -7.09
N THR A 436 -1.27 15.16 -6.08
CA THR A 436 -2.53 15.37 -5.36
C THR A 436 -2.58 16.77 -4.76
N ALA A 437 -1.49 17.20 -4.11
CA ALA A 437 -1.39 18.55 -3.55
C ALA A 437 -1.38 19.63 -4.63
N GLY A 438 -0.68 19.42 -5.74
CA GLY A 438 -0.63 20.35 -6.87
C GLY A 438 -2.00 20.53 -7.55
N ILE A 439 -2.82 19.46 -7.63
CA ILE A 439 -4.20 19.55 -8.09
C ILE A 439 -5.04 20.36 -7.09
N GLY A 440 -4.97 20.04 -5.80
CA GLY A 440 -5.71 20.74 -4.74
C GLY A 440 -5.32 22.21 -4.60
N HIS A 441 -4.06 22.56 -4.88
CA HIS A 441 -3.58 23.94 -4.91
C HIS A 441 -3.96 24.68 -6.20
N GLY A 442 -4.36 23.96 -7.27
CA GLY A 442 -4.65 24.54 -8.60
C GLY A 442 -3.40 24.77 -9.47
N LEU A 443 -2.25 24.14 -9.11
CA LEU A 443 -1.04 24.20 -9.92
C LEU A 443 -1.15 23.32 -11.17
N PHE A 444 -1.80 22.17 -11.04
CA PHE A 444 -2.11 21.27 -12.16
C PHE A 444 -3.59 21.38 -12.52
N SER A 445 -3.89 21.68 -13.80
CA SER A 445 -5.24 21.97 -14.24
C SER A 445 -6.11 20.71 -14.46
N SER A 446 -5.50 19.56 -14.75
CA SER A 446 -6.22 18.31 -15.00
C SER A 446 -5.36 17.05 -14.94
N LYS A 447 -6.03 15.91 -14.65
CA LYS A 447 -5.44 14.56 -14.78
C LYS A 447 -4.90 14.28 -16.20
N GLN A 448 -5.60 14.81 -17.24
CA GLN A 448 -5.18 14.67 -18.63
C GLN A 448 -3.87 15.36 -18.96
N GLU A 449 -3.67 16.58 -18.48
CA GLU A 449 -2.41 17.29 -18.61
C GLU A 449 -1.25 16.51 -18.02
N LEU A 450 -1.42 16.01 -16.80
CA LEU A 450 -0.44 15.17 -16.12
C LEU A 450 -0.16 13.87 -16.87
N LYS A 451 -1.17 13.23 -17.46
CA LYS A 451 -1.01 12.00 -18.26
C LYS A 451 -0.20 12.26 -19.53
N GLN A 452 -0.37 13.42 -20.17
CA GLN A 452 0.34 13.82 -21.39
C GLN A 452 1.74 14.38 -21.11
N ALA A 453 2.00 14.87 -19.91
CA ALA A 453 3.31 15.41 -19.56
C ALA A 453 4.39 14.34 -19.71
N SER A 454 5.54 14.74 -20.28
CA SER A 454 6.67 13.84 -20.52
C SER A 454 7.11 13.12 -19.23
N ARG A 455 7.32 11.82 -19.33
CA ARG A 455 7.90 11.00 -18.27
C ARG A 455 9.10 10.26 -18.83
N HIS A 456 10.16 10.22 -18.05
CA HIS A 456 11.27 9.32 -18.37
C HIS A 456 10.89 7.90 -17.91
N LEU A 457 10.48 7.06 -18.87
CA LEU A 457 10.10 5.67 -18.62
C LEU A 457 11.04 4.75 -19.38
N THR A 458 11.46 3.66 -18.72
CA THR A 458 11.99 2.48 -19.41
C THR A 458 10.82 1.54 -19.66
N VAL A 459 10.63 1.11 -20.91
CA VAL A 459 9.56 0.20 -21.31
C VAL A 459 10.16 -1.14 -21.70
N TYR A 460 9.65 -2.20 -21.09
CA TYR A 460 9.95 -3.58 -21.45
C TYR A 460 8.74 -4.17 -22.17
N SER A 461 8.91 -4.52 -23.45
CA SER A 461 7.85 -5.14 -24.24
C SER A 461 8.02 -6.67 -24.30
N PRO A 462 6.91 -7.43 -24.39
CA PRO A 462 6.95 -8.88 -24.42
C PRO A 462 7.77 -9.44 -25.60
N ARG A 463 8.56 -10.46 -25.33
CA ARG A 463 9.25 -11.25 -26.35
C ARG A 463 8.50 -12.53 -26.65
N ASP A 464 8.40 -12.91 -27.93
CA ASP A 464 7.67 -14.11 -28.32
C ASP A 464 8.33 -15.41 -27.81
N GLY A 465 7.50 -16.36 -27.40
CA GLY A 465 7.90 -17.73 -27.11
C GLY A 465 8.66 -17.96 -25.80
N ILE A 466 8.68 -17.00 -24.89
CA ILE A 466 9.34 -17.13 -23.57
C ILE A 466 8.39 -17.78 -22.54
N ARG A 467 7.11 -17.45 -22.57
CA ARG A 467 6.12 -17.98 -21.60
C ARG A 467 5.92 -19.48 -21.81
N ASP A 468 6.15 -20.29 -20.78
CA ASP A 468 5.75 -21.70 -20.73
C ASP A 468 4.46 -21.85 -19.92
N ALA A 469 3.34 -22.00 -20.60
CA ALA A 469 2.02 -22.17 -19.99
C ALA A 469 1.95 -23.41 -19.07
N ARG A 470 2.69 -24.47 -19.40
CA ARG A 470 2.72 -25.72 -18.60
C ARG A 470 3.38 -25.51 -17.23
N ASP A 471 4.39 -24.65 -17.15
CA ASP A 471 5.02 -24.35 -15.86
C ASP A 471 4.07 -23.59 -14.94
N LEU A 472 3.27 -22.66 -15.45
CA LEU A 472 2.24 -21.96 -14.68
C LEU A 472 1.13 -22.92 -14.20
N GLU A 473 0.64 -23.81 -15.07
CA GLU A 473 -0.36 -24.83 -14.68
C GLU A 473 0.17 -25.72 -13.56
N ARG A 474 1.39 -26.25 -13.70
CA ARG A 474 2.04 -27.06 -12.66
C ARG A 474 2.25 -26.29 -11.35
N TRP A 475 2.56 -24.99 -11.43
CA TRP A 475 2.71 -24.15 -10.25
C TRP A 475 1.36 -23.99 -9.52
N ARG A 476 0.28 -23.77 -10.24
CA ARG A 476 -1.09 -23.70 -9.69
C ARG A 476 -1.53 -25.03 -9.08
N GLU A 477 -1.30 -26.14 -9.75
CA GLU A 477 -1.57 -27.48 -9.22
C GLU A 477 -0.80 -27.73 -7.91
N PHE A 478 0.47 -27.36 -7.89
CA PHE A 478 1.31 -27.52 -6.69
C PHE A 478 0.82 -26.62 -5.54
N LEU A 479 0.44 -25.37 -5.81
CA LEU A 479 -0.14 -24.48 -4.80
C LEU A 479 -1.44 -25.08 -4.24
N GLN A 480 -2.34 -25.57 -5.09
CA GLN A 480 -3.59 -26.19 -4.63
C GLN A 480 -3.34 -27.43 -3.76
N LEU A 481 -2.36 -28.25 -4.12
CA LEU A 481 -1.97 -29.40 -3.31
C LEU A 481 -1.47 -28.97 -1.92
N LEU A 482 -0.61 -27.96 -1.86
CA LEU A 482 -0.13 -27.41 -0.59
C LEU A 482 -1.27 -26.86 0.27
N MET A 483 -2.19 -26.11 -0.30
CA MET A 483 -3.36 -25.60 0.42
C MET A 483 -4.27 -26.71 0.96
N GLN A 484 -4.27 -27.90 0.35
CA GLN A 484 -4.99 -29.09 0.88
C GLN A 484 -4.26 -29.73 2.05
N ILE A 485 -2.93 -29.74 2.04
CA ILE A 485 -2.11 -30.29 3.13
C ILE A 485 -2.22 -29.45 4.40
N TYR A 486 -2.37 -28.16 4.25
CA TYR A 486 -2.44 -27.19 5.35
C TYR A 486 -3.89 -26.77 5.72
N LYS A 487 -4.86 -27.63 5.45
CA LYS A 487 -6.28 -27.39 5.83
C LYS A 487 -6.54 -27.74 7.30
#